data_251613592e1e1cde29bc50b0942004c5
#
_entry.id   251613592e1e1cde29bc50b0942004c5
#
_cell.length_a   1.000
_cell.length_b   1.000
_cell.length_c   1.000
_cell.angle_alpha   90.00
_cell.angle_beta   90.00
_cell.angle_gamma   90.00
#
_symmetry.space_group_name_H-M   'P 1'
#
loop_
_entity.id
_entity.type
_entity.pdbx_description
1 polymer ?
#
loop_
_entity_poly.entity_id
_entity_poly.type
_entity_poly.pdbx_seq_one_letter_code
_entity_poly.pdbx_strand_id
1 'polypeptide(L)'
;MKRYAQQILHYLQIHETLTTQEARKLLSVSEATARRIFAVLAGSGNVERIHGGIRSLPNSVGRTIPFQIRKQWQSAEKELLARRALEFLKPDSTTFIHSGTTTLFLGKFITSGTFITDSVTLAELLTRRFPGDAGPEVILCGGTLDRKGGMLSGSRAEAAVCGFHADFMITSVRGIDSLGPIETDEKAVGIQRRMMENCDTVIVIADHNKFQRNGYCYLARWREIDVLITTDLPENRNICDGIRAAGTKVITLPLPEFVPGPSAAAGE
;
A
#
# COMPACT_ATOMS: atom_id res chain seq x y z
N MET A 1 10.93 -10.76 -17.34
CA MET A 1 11.65 -9.55 -16.92
C MET A 1 10.98 -8.86 -15.73
N LYS A 2 9.67 -8.54 -15.73
CA LYS A 2 8.98 -7.88 -14.61
C LYS A 2 9.12 -8.61 -13.25
N ARG A 3 8.99 -9.94 -13.22
CA ARG A 3 9.13 -10.77 -12.01
C ARG A 3 10.51 -10.66 -11.35
N TYR A 4 11.57 -10.70 -12.13
CA TYR A 4 12.94 -10.58 -11.62
C TYR A 4 13.25 -9.18 -11.07
N ALA A 5 12.75 -8.14 -11.76
CA ALA A 5 12.87 -6.76 -11.27
C ALA A 5 12.23 -6.59 -9.88
N GLN A 6 11.08 -7.22 -9.65
CA GLN A 6 10.38 -7.20 -8.36
C GLN A 6 11.19 -7.87 -7.24
N GLN A 7 11.73 -9.06 -7.49
CA GLN A 7 12.55 -9.79 -6.51
C GLN A 7 13.81 -8.98 -6.14
N ILE A 8 14.43 -8.32 -7.11
CA ILE A 8 15.59 -7.46 -6.87
C ILE A 8 15.21 -6.23 -6.03
N LEU A 9 14.12 -5.54 -6.39
CA LEU A 9 13.70 -4.36 -5.64
C LEU A 9 13.27 -4.71 -4.23
N HIS A 10 12.65 -5.87 -4.03
CA HIS A 10 12.33 -6.40 -2.70
C HIS A 10 13.61 -6.69 -1.88
N TYR A 11 14.58 -7.38 -2.48
CA TYR A 11 15.87 -7.64 -1.84
C TYR A 11 16.57 -6.33 -1.40
N LEU A 12 16.56 -5.32 -2.27
CA LEU A 12 17.15 -4.01 -2.02
C LEU A 12 16.38 -3.14 -1.00
N GLN A 13 15.23 -3.57 -0.51
CA GLN A 13 14.57 -2.92 0.64
C GLN A 13 15.24 -3.25 1.96
N ILE A 14 15.81 -4.46 2.04
CA ILE A 14 16.46 -4.99 3.25
C ILE A 14 17.97 -4.83 3.13
N HIS A 15 18.50 -4.89 1.91
CA HIS A 15 19.94 -4.83 1.61
C HIS A 15 20.25 -3.60 0.76
N GLU A 16 21.22 -2.82 1.15
CA GLU A 16 21.61 -1.60 0.44
C GLU A 16 22.13 -1.88 -0.97
N THR A 17 22.78 -3.02 -1.18
CA THR A 17 23.41 -3.41 -2.45
C THR A 17 23.04 -4.83 -2.85
N LEU A 18 23.11 -5.10 -4.15
CA LEU A 18 22.97 -6.44 -4.73
C LEU A 18 24.03 -6.64 -5.81
N THR A 19 24.95 -7.55 -5.58
CA THR A 19 25.97 -7.91 -6.56
C THR A 19 25.38 -8.78 -7.67
N THR A 20 26.06 -8.83 -8.82
CA THR A 20 25.65 -9.69 -9.93
C THR A 20 25.66 -11.18 -9.54
N GLN A 21 26.60 -11.61 -8.65
CA GLN A 21 26.66 -12.97 -8.16
C GLN A 21 25.48 -13.33 -7.25
N GLU A 22 25.12 -12.46 -6.33
CA GLU A 22 23.95 -12.63 -5.46
C GLU A 22 22.65 -12.65 -6.26
N ALA A 23 22.52 -11.76 -7.26
CA ALA A 23 21.37 -11.74 -8.15
C ALA A 23 21.22 -13.03 -8.95
N ARG A 24 22.33 -13.62 -9.41
CA ARG A 24 22.33 -14.94 -10.06
C ARG A 24 21.74 -16.03 -9.17
N LYS A 25 22.16 -16.06 -7.90
CA LYS A 25 21.65 -17.04 -6.92
C LYS A 25 20.20 -16.77 -6.57
N LEU A 26 19.85 -15.51 -6.29
CA LEU A 26 18.51 -15.08 -5.91
C LEU A 26 17.46 -15.37 -6.99
N LEU A 27 17.82 -15.17 -8.25
CA LEU A 27 16.90 -15.26 -9.39
C LEU A 27 17.03 -16.57 -10.20
N SER A 28 18.05 -17.37 -9.92
CA SER A 28 18.42 -18.57 -10.70
C SER A 28 18.60 -18.26 -12.20
N VAL A 29 19.33 -17.17 -12.51
CA VAL A 29 19.56 -16.69 -13.88
C VAL A 29 21.05 -16.63 -14.24
N SER A 30 21.37 -16.49 -15.53
CA SER A 30 22.74 -16.24 -15.98
C SER A 30 23.22 -14.83 -15.60
N GLU A 31 24.55 -14.64 -15.57
CA GLU A 31 25.13 -13.33 -15.29
C GLU A 31 24.72 -12.26 -16.31
N ALA A 32 24.66 -12.62 -17.58
CA ALA A 32 24.20 -11.74 -18.65
C ALA A 32 22.75 -11.28 -18.42
N THR A 33 21.88 -12.20 -17.97
CA THR A 33 20.49 -11.89 -17.63
C THR A 33 20.41 -10.98 -16.43
N ALA A 34 21.19 -11.23 -15.36
CA ALA A 34 21.23 -10.35 -14.18
C ALA A 34 21.68 -8.93 -14.55
N ARG A 35 22.75 -8.80 -15.35
CA ARG A 35 23.25 -7.50 -15.84
C ARG A 35 22.21 -6.75 -16.69
N ARG A 36 21.44 -7.47 -17.53
CA ARG A 36 20.37 -6.88 -18.36
C ARG A 36 19.21 -6.38 -17.48
N ILE A 37 18.83 -7.13 -16.45
CA ILE A 37 17.80 -6.71 -15.49
C ILE A 37 18.27 -5.46 -14.73
N PHE A 38 19.51 -5.43 -14.29
CA PHE A 38 20.12 -4.28 -13.63
C PHE A 38 20.12 -3.03 -14.51
N ALA A 39 20.41 -3.18 -15.81
CA ALA A 39 20.37 -2.06 -16.76
C ALA A 39 18.94 -1.49 -16.88
N VAL A 40 17.94 -2.34 -16.98
CA VAL A 40 16.53 -1.92 -17.03
C VAL A 40 16.10 -1.21 -15.74
N LEU A 41 16.48 -1.74 -14.57
CA LEU A 41 16.16 -1.14 -13.28
C LEU A 41 16.86 0.22 -13.09
N ALA A 42 18.11 0.34 -13.51
CA ALA A 42 18.84 1.61 -13.47
C ALA A 42 18.25 2.63 -14.44
N GLY A 43 17.89 2.22 -15.67
CA GLY A 43 17.25 3.07 -16.66
C GLY A 43 15.85 3.58 -16.22
N SER A 44 15.17 2.81 -15.37
CA SER A 44 13.89 3.26 -14.77
C SER A 44 14.07 4.14 -13.52
N GLY A 45 15.31 4.42 -13.12
CA GLY A 45 15.62 5.25 -11.96
C GLY A 45 15.32 4.62 -10.59
N ASN A 46 15.14 3.30 -10.54
CA ASN A 46 14.83 2.58 -9.31
C ASN A 46 16.08 2.21 -8.48
N VAL A 47 17.23 2.09 -9.14
CA VAL A 47 18.51 1.71 -8.54
C VAL A 47 19.65 2.46 -9.20
N GLU A 48 20.79 2.57 -8.51
CA GLU A 48 22.04 3.07 -9.03
C GLU A 48 22.94 1.91 -9.46
N ARG A 49 23.60 2.03 -10.62
CA ARG A 49 24.63 1.07 -11.04
C ARG A 49 25.91 1.35 -10.26
N ILE A 50 26.45 0.30 -9.63
CA ILE A 50 27.76 0.31 -9.00
C ILE A 50 28.67 -0.74 -9.65
N HIS A 51 29.95 -0.71 -9.33
CA HIS A 51 30.88 -1.74 -9.82
C HIS A 51 30.45 -3.13 -9.33
N GLY A 52 30.21 -4.03 -10.27
CA GLY A 52 29.80 -5.41 -9.96
C GLY A 52 28.33 -5.63 -9.55
N GLY A 53 27.48 -4.58 -9.51
CA GLY A 53 26.13 -4.71 -9.03
C GLY A 53 25.24 -3.48 -9.20
N ILE A 54 24.27 -3.42 -8.32
CA ILE A 54 23.39 -2.26 -8.14
C ILE A 54 23.27 -1.92 -6.66
N ARG A 55 22.95 -0.67 -6.38
CA ARG A 55 22.62 -0.15 -5.05
C ARG A 55 21.20 0.35 -5.05
N SER A 56 20.48 0.13 -3.93
CA SER A 56 19.27 0.89 -3.68
C SER A 56 19.65 2.37 -3.67
N LEU A 57 18.93 3.19 -4.40
CA LEU A 57 19.08 4.63 -4.22
C LEU A 57 18.69 4.91 -2.77
N PRO A 58 19.55 5.58 -1.96
CA PRO A 58 19.15 6.00 -0.64
C PRO A 58 17.79 6.66 -0.78
N ASN A 59 16.88 6.38 0.15
CA ASN A 59 15.56 7.00 0.19
C ASN A 59 15.75 8.52 0.18
N SER A 60 16.05 9.06 -0.98
CA SER A 60 15.96 10.49 -1.19
C SER A 60 14.49 10.79 -1.01
N VAL A 61 14.20 11.51 0.06
CA VAL A 61 12.92 12.14 0.35
C VAL A 61 12.32 12.57 -1.00
N GLY A 62 11.31 11.82 -1.51
CA GLY A 62 10.66 12.11 -2.79
C GLY A 62 10.69 11.04 -3.89
N ARG A 63 11.52 10.00 -3.85
CA ARG A 63 11.48 8.91 -4.86
C ARG A 63 10.62 7.74 -4.36
N THR A 64 9.36 7.79 -4.66
CA THR A 64 8.42 6.71 -4.35
C THR A 64 8.50 5.61 -5.40
N ILE A 65 8.61 4.36 -4.95
CA ILE A 65 8.46 3.19 -5.82
C ILE A 65 7.10 3.28 -6.53
N PRO A 66 7.06 3.09 -7.87
CA PRO A 66 5.84 3.24 -8.64
C PRO A 66 4.67 2.41 -8.09
N PHE A 67 3.47 2.96 -8.12
CA PHE A 67 2.25 2.32 -7.63
C PHE A 67 2.05 0.91 -8.21
N GLN A 68 2.28 0.73 -9.51
CA GLN A 68 2.10 -0.55 -10.19
C GLN A 68 3.07 -1.65 -9.69
N ILE A 69 4.28 -1.27 -9.28
CA ILE A 69 5.25 -2.20 -8.68
C ILE A 69 4.80 -2.55 -7.27
N ARG A 70 4.47 -1.55 -6.44
CA ARG A 70 4.00 -1.76 -5.06
C ARG A 70 2.70 -2.56 -4.99
N LYS A 71 1.80 -2.44 -5.97
CA LYS A 71 0.56 -3.21 -6.06
C LYS A 71 0.81 -4.71 -6.10
N GLN A 72 1.91 -5.13 -6.74
CA GLN A 72 2.23 -6.55 -6.91
C GLN A 72 2.97 -7.15 -5.69
N TRP A 73 3.51 -6.29 -4.81
CA TRP A 73 4.19 -6.74 -3.61
C TRP A 73 3.22 -7.19 -2.54
N GLN A 74 3.55 -8.31 -1.86
CA GLN A 74 2.72 -8.88 -0.80
C GLN A 74 1.22 -8.94 -1.17
N SER A 75 0.92 -9.32 -2.40
CA SER A 75 -0.47 -9.30 -2.89
C SER A 75 -1.39 -10.20 -2.07
N ALA A 76 -0.94 -11.39 -1.65
CA ALA A 76 -1.70 -12.29 -0.79
C ALA A 76 -1.95 -11.69 0.60
N GLU A 77 -0.92 -11.05 1.19
CA GLU A 77 -1.05 -10.39 2.47
C GLU A 77 -2.00 -9.20 2.40
N LYS A 78 -1.86 -8.34 1.38
CA LYS A 78 -2.77 -7.21 1.17
C LYS A 78 -4.21 -7.64 0.96
N GLU A 79 -4.42 -8.76 0.29
CA GLU A 79 -5.74 -9.36 0.11
C GLU A 79 -6.33 -9.83 1.44
N LEU A 80 -5.51 -10.49 2.28
CA LEU A 80 -5.91 -10.92 3.61
C LEU A 80 -6.29 -9.72 4.50
N LEU A 81 -5.46 -8.67 4.51
CA LEU A 81 -5.72 -7.44 5.26
C LEU A 81 -7.01 -6.75 4.79
N ALA A 82 -7.22 -6.66 3.47
CA ALA A 82 -8.41 -6.05 2.89
C ALA A 82 -9.69 -6.82 3.28
N ARG A 83 -9.68 -8.16 3.23
CA ARG A 83 -10.81 -8.98 3.68
C ARG A 83 -11.13 -8.71 5.14
N ARG A 84 -10.12 -8.68 6.01
CA ARG A 84 -10.31 -8.44 7.44
C ARG A 84 -10.86 -7.06 7.73
N ALA A 85 -10.44 -6.03 6.98
CA ALA A 85 -10.96 -4.68 7.14
C ALA A 85 -12.45 -4.58 6.77
N LEU A 86 -12.89 -5.29 5.74
CA LEU A 86 -14.30 -5.28 5.33
C LEU A 86 -15.25 -5.95 6.34
N GLU A 87 -14.76 -6.81 7.23
CA GLU A 87 -15.58 -7.39 8.30
C GLU A 87 -16.06 -6.36 9.35
N PHE A 88 -15.49 -5.16 9.35
CA PHE A 88 -15.99 -4.03 10.17
C PHE A 88 -17.20 -3.36 9.55
N LEU A 89 -17.34 -3.43 8.23
CA LEU A 89 -18.37 -2.69 7.50
C LEU A 89 -19.73 -3.39 7.62
N LYS A 90 -20.78 -2.58 7.74
CA LYS A 90 -22.15 -3.01 7.64
C LYS A 90 -22.66 -2.82 6.19
N PRO A 91 -23.68 -3.55 5.75
CA PRO A 91 -24.19 -3.45 4.37
C PRO A 91 -24.52 -2.02 3.92
N ASP A 92 -25.04 -1.20 4.82
CA ASP A 92 -25.51 0.17 4.51
C ASP A 92 -24.53 1.24 5.00
N SER A 93 -23.30 0.86 5.40
CA SER A 93 -22.33 1.83 5.90
C SER A 93 -21.76 2.70 4.79
N THR A 94 -21.49 3.95 5.15
CA THR A 94 -20.71 4.88 4.35
C THR A 94 -19.25 4.77 4.76
N THR A 95 -18.33 4.61 3.80
CA THR A 95 -16.92 4.38 4.09
C THR A 95 -16.02 5.24 3.22
N PHE A 96 -15.14 6.00 3.86
CA PHE A 96 -14.01 6.61 3.16
C PHE A 96 -12.93 5.57 2.86
N ILE A 97 -12.48 5.51 1.61
CA ILE A 97 -11.33 4.68 1.23
C ILE A 97 -10.28 5.56 0.57
N HIS A 98 -9.16 5.78 1.28
CA HIS A 98 -8.03 6.51 0.72
C HIS A 98 -7.22 5.65 -0.25
N SER A 99 -6.68 6.29 -1.29
CA SER A 99 -5.86 5.66 -2.33
C SER A 99 -4.62 4.96 -1.76
N GLY A 100 -4.46 3.70 -2.09
CA GLY A 100 -3.30 2.91 -1.68
C GLY A 100 -3.24 1.57 -2.38
N THR A 101 -2.06 0.96 -2.43
CA THR A 101 -1.93 -0.37 -3.03
C THR A 101 -2.57 -1.47 -2.19
N THR A 102 -2.69 -1.28 -0.87
CA THR A 102 -3.36 -2.23 0.02
C THR A 102 -4.86 -2.02 0.00
N THR A 103 -5.32 -0.77 0.09
CA THR A 103 -6.74 -0.42 0.03
C THR A 103 -7.39 -0.75 -1.31
N LEU A 104 -6.63 -0.76 -2.41
CA LEU A 104 -7.14 -1.20 -3.72
C LEU A 104 -7.66 -2.65 -3.69
N PHE A 105 -7.12 -3.51 -2.82
CA PHE A 105 -7.59 -4.90 -2.70
C PHE A 105 -8.99 -5.00 -2.10
N LEU A 106 -9.48 -3.99 -1.36
CA LEU A 106 -10.86 -3.93 -0.89
C LEU A 106 -11.84 -4.05 -2.07
N GLY A 107 -11.52 -3.40 -3.20
CA GLY A 107 -12.34 -3.45 -4.40
C GLY A 107 -12.59 -4.84 -4.98
N LYS A 108 -11.83 -5.87 -4.58
CA LYS A 108 -12.09 -7.26 -4.95
C LYS A 108 -13.29 -7.88 -4.20
N PHE A 109 -13.61 -7.35 -3.01
CA PHE A 109 -14.55 -7.98 -2.08
C PHE A 109 -15.76 -7.10 -1.76
N ILE A 110 -15.69 -5.79 -1.99
CA ILE A 110 -16.84 -4.88 -1.88
C ILE A 110 -17.96 -5.34 -2.79
N THR A 111 -19.18 -5.45 -2.25
CA THR A 111 -20.39 -5.86 -3.00
C THR A 111 -21.56 -4.90 -2.85
N SER A 112 -21.61 -4.11 -1.77
CA SER A 112 -22.67 -3.16 -1.45
C SER A 112 -22.14 -2.06 -0.53
N GLY A 113 -22.93 -1.03 -0.25
CA GLY A 113 -22.60 0.12 0.59
C GLY A 113 -22.22 1.36 -0.23
N THR A 114 -21.94 2.46 0.47
CA THR A 114 -21.52 3.74 -0.14
C THR A 114 -20.03 3.97 0.15
N PHE A 115 -19.24 4.19 -0.89
CA PHE A 115 -17.81 4.40 -0.78
C PHE A 115 -17.40 5.74 -1.37
N ILE A 116 -16.81 6.58 -0.53
CA ILE A 116 -16.26 7.88 -0.92
C ILE A 116 -14.74 7.73 -0.99
N THR A 117 -14.17 8.00 -2.16
CA THR A 117 -12.75 7.72 -2.40
C THR A 117 -12.06 8.80 -3.23
N ASP A 118 -10.77 8.98 -2.96
CA ASP A 118 -9.85 9.74 -3.80
C ASP A 118 -9.13 8.85 -4.84
N SER A 119 -9.40 7.54 -4.82
CA SER A 119 -8.73 6.55 -5.67
C SER A 119 -9.45 6.35 -7.00
N VAL A 120 -8.93 6.94 -8.06
CA VAL A 120 -9.40 6.69 -9.44
C VAL A 120 -9.29 5.20 -9.80
N THR A 121 -8.23 4.54 -9.33
CA THR A 121 -7.99 3.11 -9.62
C THR A 121 -9.02 2.21 -8.93
N LEU A 122 -9.45 2.55 -7.71
CA LEU A 122 -10.49 1.81 -7.00
C LEU A 122 -11.86 2.02 -7.66
N ALA A 123 -12.19 3.26 -8.00
CA ALA A 123 -13.43 3.59 -8.69
C ALA A 123 -13.53 2.85 -10.04
N GLU A 124 -12.46 2.86 -10.84
CA GLU A 124 -12.39 2.10 -12.10
C GLU A 124 -12.59 0.59 -11.87
N LEU A 125 -11.95 0.02 -10.84
CA LEU A 125 -12.08 -1.39 -10.51
C LEU A 125 -13.53 -1.76 -10.17
N LEU A 126 -14.21 -0.97 -9.36
CA LEU A 126 -15.59 -1.21 -8.95
C LEU A 126 -16.56 -1.04 -10.14
N THR A 127 -16.39 -0.01 -10.96
CA THR A 127 -17.18 0.19 -12.17
C THR A 127 -17.08 -1.00 -13.14
N ARG A 128 -15.88 -1.56 -13.29
CA ARG A 128 -15.69 -2.76 -14.14
C ARG A 128 -16.33 -4.03 -13.56
N ARG A 129 -16.36 -4.15 -12.23
CA ARG A 129 -16.97 -5.32 -11.57
C ARG A 129 -18.49 -5.29 -11.56
N PHE A 130 -19.05 -4.10 -11.55
CA PHE A 130 -20.50 -3.88 -11.45
C PHE A 130 -20.97 -3.00 -12.61
N PRO A 131 -21.19 -3.59 -13.80
CA PRO A 131 -21.72 -2.83 -14.93
C PRO A 131 -23.20 -2.51 -14.70
N GLY A 132 -23.61 -1.30 -15.07
CA GLY A 132 -24.98 -0.81 -14.86
C GLY A 132 -25.22 -0.30 -13.44
N ASP A 133 -26.45 -0.43 -12.95
CA ASP A 133 -26.91 0.15 -11.69
C ASP A 133 -26.74 -0.79 -10.47
N ALA A 134 -26.14 -1.95 -10.66
CA ALA A 134 -25.88 -2.89 -9.57
C ALA A 134 -24.58 -2.57 -8.84
N GLY A 135 -24.49 -2.99 -7.57
CA GLY A 135 -23.27 -2.91 -6.78
C GLY A 135 -23.23 -1.71 -5.81
N PRO A 136 -22.03 -1.39 -5.29
CA PRO A 136 -21.86 -0.29 -4.35
C PRO A 136 -22.01 1.07 -5.02
N GLU A 137 -22.50 2.06 -4.28
CA GLU A 137 -22.39 3.46 -4.68
C GLU A 137 -20.93 3.92 -4.51
N VAL A 138 -20.38 4.58 -5.53
CA VAL A 138 -19.00 5.05 -5.51
C VAL A 138 -18.94 6.54 -5.81
N ILE A 139 -18.55 7.32 -4.81
CA ILE A 139 -18.38 8.77 -4.91
C ILE A 139 -16.90 9.09 -5.03
N LEU A 140 -16.50 9.70 -6.13
CA LEU A 140 -15.14 10.16 -6.35
C LEU A 140 -15.03 11.63 -5.91
N CYS A 141 -14.14 11.93 -4.95
CA CYS A 141 -14.09 13.25 -4.29
C CYS A 141 -13.59 14.41 -5.18
N GLY A 142 -13.17 14.12 -6.43
CA GLY A 142 -12.65 15.16 -7.31
C GLY A 142 -11.26 15.66 -6.91
N GLY A 143 -10.79 16.75 -7.55
CA GLY A 143 -9.47 17.34 -7.26
C GLY A 143 -8.46 17.20 -8.38
N THR A 144 -7.17 17.32 -8.05
CA THR A 144 -6.06 17.19 -8.99
C THR A 144 -5.55 15.75 -9.02
N LEU A 145 -5.51 15.15 -10.21
CA LEU A 145 -5.02 13.78 -10.38
C LEU A 145 -3.49 13.70 -10.28
N ASP A 146 -2.99 12.96 -9.28
CA ASP A 146 -1.63 12.42 -9.31
C ASP A 146 -1.58 11.19 -10.22
N ARG A 147 -1.00 11.35 -11.41
CA ARG A 147 -0.89 10.27 -12.40
C ARG A 147 -0.01 9.09 -11.95
N LYS A 148 0.90 9.30 -10.97
CA LYS A 148 1.80 8.25 -10.47
C LYS A 148 1.09 7.30 -9.50
N GLY A 149 0.18 7.84 -8.69
CA GLY A 149 -0.55 7.09 -7.67
C GLY A 149 -1.99 6.76 -8.05
N GLY A 150 -2.57 7.42 -9.06
CA GLY A 150 -4.00 7.32 -9.35
C GLY A 150 -4.87 7.92 -8.24
N MET A 151 -4.34 8.91 -7.53
CA MET A 151 -4.95 9.59 -6.41
C MET A 151 -5.41 10.99 -6.80
N LEU A 152 -6.58 11.39 -6.34
CA LEU A 152 -7.05 12.77 -6.38
C LEU A 152 -6.60 13.50 -5.11
N SER A 153 -6.16 14.75 -5.23
CA SER A 153 -5.62 15.51 -4.10
C SER A 153 -5.82 17.02 -4.28
N GLY A 154 -5.39 17.78 -3.27
CA GLY A 154 -5.43 19.23 -3.24
C GLY A 154 -6.72 19.77 -2.61
N SER A 155 -6.79 21.09 -2.45
CA SER A 155 -7.84 21.77 -1.70
C SER A 155 -9.28 21.45 -2.14
N ARG A 156 -9.48 21.16 -3.43
CA ARG A 156 -10.81 20.75 -3.93
C ARG A 156 -11.19 19.35 -3.45
N ALA A 157 -10.25 18.41 -3.42
CA ALA A 157 -10.48 17.06 -2.91
C ALA A 157 -10.74 17.10 -1.40
N GLU A 158 -9.95 17.86 -0.67
CA GLU A 158 -10.12 18.09 0.77
C GLU A 158 -11.47 18.73 1.11
N ALA A 159 -11.85 19.79 0.38
CA ALA A 159 -13.15 20.44 0.57
C ALA A 159 -14.33 19.52 0.24
N ALA A 160 -14.21 18.68 -0.79
CA ALA A 160 -15.26 17.73 -1.15
C ALA A 160 -15.49 16.69 -0.03
N VAL A 161 -14.42 16.18 0.58
CA VAL A 161 -14.50 15.22 1.70
C VAL A 161 -15.23 15.83 2.91
N CYS A 162 -15.00 17.11 3.20
CA CYS A 162 -15.69 17.81 4.32
C CYS A 162 -17.22 17.91 4.15
N GLY A 163 -17.74 17.68 2.97
CA GLY A 163 -19.20 17.64 2.69
C GLY A 163 -19.87 16.32 3.06
N PHE A 164 -19.10 15.32 3.51
CA PHE A 164 -19.61 14.01 3.87
C PHE A 164 -19.27 13.65 5.31
N HIS A 165 -20.04 12.72 5.87
CA HIS A 165 -19.69 12.00 7.09
C HIS A 165 -19.75 10.49 6.81
N ALA A 166 -18.79 9.73 7.31
CA ALA A 166 -18.71 8.29 7.09
C ALA A 166 -18.66 7.52 8.42
N ASP A 167 -19.23 6.31 8.44
CA ASP A 167 -19.09 5.41 9.60
C ASP A 167 -17.65 4.93 9.76
N PHE A 168 -16.95 4.75 8.64
CA PHE A 168 -15.59 4.20 8.62
C PHE A 168 -14.68 4.95 7.66
N MET A 169 -13.41 5.00 8.03
CA MET A 169 -12.33 5.29 7.10
C MET A 169 -11.37 4.10 7.04
N ILE A 170 -11.08 3.61 5.84
CA ILE A 170 -10.04 2.60 5.63
C ILE A 170 -8.90 3.23 4.83
N THR A 171 -7.71 3.22 5.42
CA THR A 171 -6.50 3.75 4.79
C THR A 171 -5.33 2.79 4.90
N SER A 172 -4.34 2.97 4.04
CA SER A 172 -3.02 2.34 4.16
C SER A 172 -1.94 3.41 4.13
N VAL A 173 -0.77 3.09 4.66
CA VAL A 173 0.30 4.06 4.90
C VAL A 173 1.63 3.60 4.32
N ARG A 174 2.60 4.51 4.25
CA ARG A 174 3.94 4.22 3.74
C ARG A 174 4.85 3.62 4.77
N GLY A 175 4.71 4.01 6.00
CA GLY A 175 5.50 3.54 7.12
C GLY A 175 4.73 3.61 8.43
N ILE A 176 5.25 2.91 9.41
CA ILE A 176 4.75 2.85 10.78
C ILE A 176 5.95 2.91 11.72
N ASP A 177 5.86 3.78 12.72
CA ASP A 177 6.76 3.74 13.88
C ASP A 177 5.95 3.85 15.19
N SER A 178 6.65 3.98 16.32
CA SER A 178 6.03 4.09 17.65
C SER A 178 5.21 5.35 17.86
N LEU A 179 5.39 6.38 17.04
CA LEU A 179 4.68 7.65 17.16
C LEU A 179 3.38 7.71 16.36
N GLY A 180 3.37 7.04 15.20
CA GLY A 180 2.20 7.06 14.33
C GLY A 180 2.45 6.52 12.92
N PRO A 181 1.40 6.44 12.11
CA PRO A 181 1.50 6.14 10.69
C PRO A 181 2.13 7.29 9.90
N ILE A 182 2.94 6.95 8.91
CA ILE A 182 3.80 7.88 8.17
C ILE A 182 3.51 7.83 6.68
N GLU A 183 3.53 9.00 6.03
CA GLU A 183 3.40 9.19 4.59
C GLU A 183 4.62 9.92 3.98
N THR A 184 4.72 9.84 2.66
CA THR A 184 5.77 10.48 1.85
C THR A 184 5.27 11.71 1.10
N ASP A 185 4.00 12.06 1.21
CA ASP A 185 3.36 13.15 0.46
C ASP A 185 2.38 13.90 1.36
N GLU A 186 2.63 15.20 1.56
CA GLU A 186 1.76 16.08 2.35
C GLU A 186 0.34 16.18 1.77
N LYS A 187 0.19 16.08 0.44
CA LYS A 187 -1.12 16.09 -0.21
C LYS A 187 -1.95 14.86 0.14
N ALA A 188 -1.29 13.69 0.26
CA ALA A 188 -1.94 12.48 0.74
C ALA A 188 -2.38 12.64 2.20
N VAL A 189 -1.51 13.21 3.06
CA VAL A 189 -1.83 13.49 4.46
C VAL A 189 -2.99 14.47 4.58
N GLY A 190 -3.04 15.51 3.75
CA GLY A 190 -4.11 16.51 3.77
C GLY A 190 -5.48 15.87 3.61
N ILE A 191 -5.68 15.10 2.55
CA ILE A 191 -6.97 14.45 2.31
C ILE A 191 -7.29 13.35 3.33
N GLN A 192 -6.27 12.55 3.75
CA GLN A 192 -6.47 11.53 4.79
C GLN A 192 -6.94 12.15 6.11
N ARG A 193 -6.36 13.26 6.54
CA ARG A 193 -6.80 13.96 7.77
C ARG A 193 -8.23 14.45 7.66
N ARG A 194 -8.65 14.99 6.50
CA ARG A 194 -10.05 15.38 6.30
C ARG A 194 -11.01 14.21 6.37
N MET A 195 -10.61 13.04 5.82
CA MET A 195 -11.38 11.82 5.97
C MET A 195 -11.47 11.38 7.43
N MET A 196 -10.36 11.44 8.19
CA MET A 196 -10.33 11.12 9.63
C MET A 196 -11.22 12.05 10.45
N GLU A 197 -11.18 13.35 10.18
CA GLU A 197 -12.00 14.36 10.87
C GLU A 197 -13.51 14.20 10.64
N ASN A 198 -13.89 13.48 9.57
CA ASN A 198 -15.28 13.33 9.13
C ASN A 198 -15.75 11.86 9.14
N CYS A 199 -15.17 11.01 9.99
CA CYS A 199 -15.63 9.64 10.18
C CYS A 199 -15.65 9.23 11.66
N ASP A 200 -16.43 8.17 11.96
CA ASP A 200 -16.56 7.66 13.32
C ASP A 200 -15.43 6.69 13.71
N THR A 201 -14.91 5.90 12.76
CA THR A 201 -13.90 4.87 13.03
C THR A 201 -12.80 4.88 11.97
N VAL A 202 -11.56 5.02 12.40
CA VAL A 202 -10.38 5.04 11.54
C VAL A 202 -9.67 3.69 11.57
N ILE A 203 -9.59 3.03 10.42
CA ILE A 203 -8.93 1.73 10.24
C ILE A 203 -7.70 1.89 9.34
N VAL A 204 -6.53 1.60 9.88
CA VAL A 204 -5.27 1.52 9.12
C VAL A 204 -5.00 0.06 8.79
N ILE A 205 -4.75 -0.24 7.51
CA ILE A 205 -4.29 -1.56 7.06
C ILE A 205 -2.86 -1.48 6.53
N ALA A 206 -1.96 -2.31 7.07
CA ALA A 206 -0.54 -2.24 6.77
C ALA A 206 0.10 -3.63 6.72
N ASP A 207 0.79 -3.95 5.62
CA ASP A 207 1.59 -5.16 5.53
C ASP A 207 2.85 -5.07 6.41
N HIS A 208 3.46 -6.23 6.74
CA HIS A 208 4.60 -6.32 7.67
C HIS A 208 5.81 -5.43 7.29
N ASN A 209 5.97 -5.08 6.00
CA ASN A 209 7.09 -4.23 5.55
C ASN A 209 6.85 -2.74 5.83
N LYS A 210 5.71 -2.37 6.40
CA LYS A 210 5.42 -0.98 6.76
C LYS A 210 6.02 -0.56 8.11
N PHE A 211 6.48 -1.50 8.92
CA PHE A 211 7.05 -1.24 10.24
C PHE A 211 8.48 -0.69 10.16
N GLN A 212 8.62 0.40 9.41
CA GLN A 212 9.84 1.16 9.25
C GLN A 212 9.50 2.60 8.87
N ARG A 213 10.39 3.52 9.19
CA ARG A 213 10.20 4.94 8.93
C ARG A 213 10.39 5.28 7.44
N ASN A 214 9.40 4.94 6.63
CA ASN A 214 9.37 5.21 5.19
C ASN A 214 8.56 6.47 4.86
N GLY A 215 9.05 7.63 5.25
CA GLY A 215 8.39 8.91 4.99
C GLY A 215 8.82 9.98 5.97
N TYR A 216 8.22 11.16 5.86
CA TYR A 216 8.56 12.34 6.66
C TYR A 216 7.33 13.06 7.22
N CYS A 217 6.13 12.70 6.76
CA CYS A 217 4.87 13.27 7.24
C CYS A 217 4.14 12.27 8.11
N TYR A 218 3.92 12.57 9.38
CA TYR A 218 2.99 11.79 10.20
C TYR A 218 1.55 12.08 9.80
N LEU A 219 0.77 11.03 9.57
CA LEU A 219 -0.66 11.15 9.33
C LEU A 219 -1.37 11.61 10.61
N ALA A 220 -1.11 10.89 11.72
CA ALA A 220 -1.74 11.09 13.01
C ALA A 220 -0.87 10.52 14.14
N ARG A 221 -1.28 10.66 15.38
CA ARG A 221 -0.77 9.86 16.50
C ARG A 221 -1.61 8.60 16.65
N TRP A 222 -1.04 7.53 17.23
CA TRP A 222 -1.79 6.27 17.38
C TRP A 222 -3.09 6.41 18.13
N ARG A 223 -3.16 7.28 19.16
CA ARG A 223 -4.41 7.57 19.91
C ARG A 223 -5.56 8.12 19.05
N GLU A 224 -5.27 8.56 17.83
CA GLU A 224 -6.25 9.11 16.87
C GLU A 224 -6.68 8.03 15.84
N ILE A 225 -6.16 6.80 15.98
CA ILE A 225 -6.44 5.65 15.13
C ILE A 225 -7.14 4.58 15.96
N ASP A 226 -8.33 4.15 15.57
CA ASP A 226 -9.10 3.17 16.31
C ASP A 226 -8.56 1.75 16.12
N VAL A 227 -8.22 1.40 14.87
CA VAL A 227 -7.81 0.04 14.52
C VAL A 227 -6.61 0.04 13.59
N LEU A 228 -5.61 -0.77 13.94
CA LEU A 228 -4.55 -1.21 13.03
C LEU A 228 -4.75 -2.68 12.71
N ILE A 229 -4.84 -3.04 11.43
CA ILE A 229 -4.85 -4.42 10.95
C ILE A 229 -3.52 -4.69 10.24
N THR A 230 -2.79 -5.69 10.71
CA THR A 230 -1.48 -6.07 10.16
C THR A 230 -1.28 -7.58 10.25
N THR A 231 -0.14 -8.08 9.80
CA THR A 231 0.26 -9.48 9.95
C THR A 231 1.24 -9.66 11.11
N ASP A 232 1.19 -10.83 11.74
CA ASP A 232 2.09 -11.16 12.86
C ASP A 232 3.48 -11.50 12.33
N LEU A 233 4.43 -10.62 12.64
CA LEU A 233 5.85 -10.84 12.42
C LEU A 233 6.59 -10.57 13.73
N PRO A 234 7.44 -11.50 14.23
CA PRO A 234 8.12 -11.34 15.52
C PRO A 234 8.85 -10.00 15.68
N GLU A 235 9.50 -9.51 14.61
CA GLU A 235 10.25 -8.26 14.61
C GLU A 235 9.37 -7.03 14.82
N ASN A 236 8.08 -7.12 14.50
CA ASN A 236 7.14 -5.99 14.58
C ASN A 236 6.36 -5.95 15.90
N ARG A 237 6.45 -7.01 16.73
CA ARG A 237 5.65 -7.16 17.96
C ARG A 237 5.86 -6.02 18.95
N ASN A 238 7.10 -5.62 19.18
CA ASN A 238 7.40 -4.50 20.11
C ASN A 238 6.72 -3.19 19.68
N ILE A 239 6.69 -2.91 18.37
CA ILE A 239 6.00 -1.72 17.86
C ILE A 239 4.48 -1.89 18.03
N CYS A 240 3.94 -3.07 17.72
CA CYS A 240 2.52 -3.37 17.90
C CYS A 240 2.08 -3.23 19.37
N ASP A 241 2.92 -3.64 20.32
CA ASP A 241 2.63 -3.50 21.76
C ASP A 241 2.63 -2.04 22.20
N GLY A 242 3.57 -1.23 21.68
CA GLY A 242 3.56 0.22 21.87
C GLY A 242 2.30 0.90 21.30
N ILE A 243 1.83 0.43 20.14
CA ILE A 243 0.60 0.92 19.50
C ILE A 243 -0.62 0.57 20.36
N ARG A 244 -0.70 -0.64 20.90
CA ARG A 244 -1.78 -1.04 21.83
C ARG A 244 -1.77 -0.19 23.10
N ALA A 245 -0.59 0.05 23.65
CA ALA A 245 -0.43 0.91 24.83
C ALA A 245 -0.86 2.36 24.59
N ALA A 246 -0.80 2.84 23.35
CA ALA A 246 -1.29 4.15 22.94
C ALA A 246 -2.82 4.22 22.77
N GLY A 247 -3.55 3.09 22.90
CA GLY A 247 -5.01 3.01 22.83
C GLY A 247 -5.57 2.46 21.53
N THR A 248 -4.76 2.24 20.50
CA THR A 248 -5.20 1.67 19.21
C THR A 248 -5.42 0.16 19.33
N LYS A 249 -6.56 -0.34 18.85
CA LYS A 249 -6.81 -1.79 18.72
C LYS A 249 -5.94 -2.38 17.62
N VAL A 250 -4.98 -3.23 17.95
CA VAL A 250 -4.13 -3.91 16.96
C VAL A 250 -4.60 -5.33 16.72
N ILE A 251 -4.99 -5.62 15.49
CA ILE A 251 -5.38 -6.94 15.00
C ILE A 251 -4.24 -7.50 14.16
N THR A 252 -3.66 -8.61 14.59
CA THR A 252 -2.62 -9.32 13.86
C THR A 252 -3.19 -10.59 13.23
N LEU A 253 -2.89 -10.80 11.96
CA LEU A 253 -3.28 -11.98 11.19
C LEU A 253 -2.05 -12.86 10.93
N PRO A 254 -2.21 -14.17 10.78
CA PRO A 254 -1.09 -15.01 10.39
C PRO A 254 -0.56 -14.56 9.03
N LEU A 255 0.77 -14.52 8.90
CA LEU A 255 1.38 -14.22 7.60
C LEU A 255 0.99 -15.33 6.61
N PRO A 256 0.47 -15.00 5.43
CA PRO A 256 0.14 -16.01 4.44
C PRO A 256 1.38 -16.80 4.06
N GLU A 257 1.28 -18.13 4.03
CA GLU A 257 2.35 -18.95 3.49
C GLU A 257 2.65 -18.49 2.06
N PHE A 258 3.95 -18.41 1.73
CA PHE A 258 4.37 -18.08 0.37
C PHE A 258 3.91 -19.21 -0.57
N VAL A 259 2.75 -19.04 -1.21
CA VAL A 259 2.34 -19.88 -2.32
C VAL A 259 3.10 -19.37 -3.55
N PRO A 260 4.11 -20.09 -4.07
CA PRO A 260 4.70 -19.74 -5.33
C PRO A 260 3.59 -19.79 -6.37
N GLY A 261 3.37 -18.66 -7.05
CA GLY A 261 2.39 -18.61 -8.14
C GLY A 261 2.65 -19.75 -9.14
N PRO A 262 1.61 -20.23 -9.86
CA PRO A 262 1.74 -21.37 -10.75
C PRO A 262 2.95 -21.17 -11.64
N SER A 263 3.89 -22.09 -11.54
CA SER A 263 4.98 -22.26 -12.49
C SER A 263 4.33 -22.34 -13.87
N ALA A 264 4.64 -21.38 -14.74
CA ALA A 264 4.34 -21.58 -16.14
C ALA A 264 5.02 -22.88 -16.53
N ALA A 265 4.22 -23.93 -16.63
CA ALA A 265 4.65 -25.21 -17.15
C ALA A 265 5.37 -24.94 -18.48
N ALA A 266 6.54 -25.53 -18.61
CA ALA A 266 7.30 -25.58 -19.83
C ALA A 266 6.35 -25.98 -20.97
N GLY A 267 6.11 -25.06 -21.90
CA GLY A 267 5.65 -25.39 -23.21
C GLY A 267 6.86 -25.85 -23.99
N GLU A 268 6.82 -27.07 -24.45
CA GLU A 268 7.68 -27.70 -25.44
C GLU A 268 7.75 -26.88 -26.73
#